data_8933b848500ef40a8a388a5cb452813e
#
_entry.id   8933b848500ef40a8a388a5cb452813e
#
_cell.length_a   1.000
_cell.length_b   1.000
_cell.length_c   1.000
_cell.angle_alpha   90.00
_cell.angle_beta   90.00
_cell.angle_gamma   90.00
#
_symmetry.space_group_name_H-M   'P 1'
#
loop_
_entity.id
_entity.type
_entity.pdbx_description
1 polymer ?
#
loop_
_entity_poly.entity_id
_entity_poly.type
_entity_poly.pdbx_seq_one_letter_code
_entity_poly.pdbx_strand_id
1 'polypeptide(L)'
;MDWPIVFRTHSEIEASVVRGLLETHGIRSIPSTGPGPSVFPFNVDGLVAVSVAVPPDQADDALRIIAEHLDHIPGGVVVPLARSVRALERRLGYRFRDVGLLEHALTHKSKAHEDATGGVVDNESLEFLGDAVLGFVIADLLYREFPHFDEGQKSKAKAALVSTTALAELGQKIGLGAYLLLGRGEEKTGGRQKQALLADGCEAVIAAIYLDGGIDAARDCILQEHA
;
A
#
# COMPACT_ATOMS: atom_id res chain seq x y z
N MET A 1 22.57 0.94 7.98
CA MET A 1 22.24 2.27 7.42
C MET A 1 21.02 2.07 6.58
N ASP A 2 19.94 2.67 6.98
CA ASP A 2 18.63 2.49 6.33
C ASP A 2 18.46 3.57 5.26
N TRP A 3 18.85 3.24 4.04
CA TRP A 3 18.72 4.16 2.91
C TRP A 3 17.30 4.07 2.35
N PRO A 4 16.59 5.20 2.19
CA PRO A 4 15.26 5.21 1.60
C PRO A 4 15.30 4.70 0.15
N ILE A 5 14.34 3.86 -0.19
CA ILE A 5 14.14 3.36 -1.55
C ILE A 5 13.43 4.46 -2.34
N VAL A 6 14.01 4.85 -3.48
CA VAL A 6 13.47 5.89 -4.38
C VAL A 6 12.91 5.34 -5.69
N PHE A 7 13.22 4.06 -6.00
CA PHE A 7 12.72 3.40 -7.20
C PHE A 7 12.66 1.88 -6.98
N ARG A 8 11.62 1.23 -7.52
CA ARG A 8 11.45 -0.23 -7.54
C ARG A 8 11.06 -0.69 -8.94
N THR A 9 11.61 -1.83 -9.33
CA THR A 9 11.31 -2.47 -10.61
C THR A 9 11.60 -3.96 -10.52
N HIS A 10 11.04 -4.75 -11.46
CA HIS A 10 11.40 -6.15 -11.65
C HIS A 10 12.46 -6.34 -12.73
N SER A 11 12.99 -5.25 -13.30
CA SER A 11 13.99 -5.24 -14.35
C SER A 11 15.33 -4.70 -13.84
N GLU A 12 16.36 -5.53 -13.85
CA GLU A 12 17.73 -5.09 -13.53
C GLU A 12 18.23 -4.00 -14.49
N ILE A 13 17.75 -4.03 -15.74
CA ILE A 13 18.11 -3.02 -16.75
C ILE A 13 17.53 -1.67 -16.36
N GLU A 14 16.27 -1.61 -15.96
CA GLU A 14 15.62 -0.38 -15.51
C GLU A 14 16.27 0.16 -14.24
N ALA A 15 16.54 -0.68 -13.26
CA ALA A 15 17.24 -0.28 -12.05
C ALA A 15 18.65 0.29 -12.38
N SER A 16 19.34 -0.30 -13.35
CA SER A 16 20.65 0.19 -13.81
C SER A 16 20.54 1.54 -14.52
N VAL A 17 19.52 1.75 -15.34
CA VAL A 17 19.24 3.04 -16.01
C VAL A 17 18.99 4.13 -14.98
N VAL A 18 18.12 3.87 -13.99
CA VAL A 18 17.84 4.83 -12.92
C VAL A 18 19.07 5.16 -12.09
N ARG A 19 19.89 4.15 -11.76
CA ARG A 19 21.13 4.36 -11.04
C ARG A 19 22.10 5.21 -11.85
N GLY A 20 22.28 4.92 -13.14
CA GLY A 20 23.09 5.74 -14.03
C GLY A 20 22.59 7.19 -14.11
N LEU A 21 21.28 7.41 -14.21
CA LEU A 21 20.68 8.74 -14.16
C LEU A 21 21.02 9.49 -12.87
N LEU A 22 20.87 8.84 -11.72
CA LEU A 22 21.18 9.43 -10.42
C LEU A 22 22.68 9.77 -10.28
N GLU A 23 23.54 8.89 -10.74
CA GLU A 23 25.00 9.09 -10.76
C GLU A 23 25.41 10.28 -11.61
N THR A 24 24.78 10.52 -12.77
CA THR A 24 25.05 11.71 -13.61
C THR A 24 24.71 13.02 -12.92
N HIS A 25 23.82 12.98 -11.91
CA HIS A 25 23.44 14.10 -11.08
C HIS A 25 24.15 14.14 -9.73
N GLY A 26 25.21 13.32 -9.56
CA GLY A 26 26.01 13.28 -8.34
C GLY A 26 25.34 12.61 -7.14
N ILE A 27 24.20 11.92 -7.36
CA ILE A 27 23.49 11.18 -6.32
C ILE A 27 24.01 9.75 -6.25
N ARG A 28 24.51 9.39 -5.07
CA ARG A 28 24.98 8.04 -4.82
C ARG A 28 23.79 7.08 -4.63
N SER A 29 23.76 5.95 -5.35
CA SER A 29 22.72 4.95 -5.26
C SER A 29 23.25 3.54 -5.06
N ILE A 30 22.50 2.71 -4.33
CA ILE A 30 22.82 1.28 -4.17
C ILE A 30 21.63 0.43 -4.62
N PRO A 31 21.87 -0.72 -5.27
CA PRO A 31 20.81 -1.69 -5.48
C PRO A 31 20.51 -2.35 -4.13
N SER A 32 19.25 -2.47 -3.81
CA SER A 32 18.79 -3.27 -2.67
C SER A 32 18.02 -4.46 -3.23
N THR A 33 18.65 -5.61 -3.21
CA THR A 33 18.02 -6.90 -3.50
C THR A 33 17.81 -7.60 -2.17
N GLY A 34 16.66 -7.44 -1.57
CA GLY A 34 16.36 -8.12 -0.33
C GLY A 34 14.89 -8.44 -0.24
N PRO A 35 14.50 -9.66 0.13
CA PRO A 35 13.23 -9.83 0.78
C PRO A 35 13.33 -9.02 2.08
N GLY A 36 12.44 -8.07 2.28
CA GLY A 36 12.16 -7.62 3.65
C GLY A 36 11.93 -8.88 4.49
N PRO A 37 12.04 -8.82 5.84
CA PRO A 37 11.94 -9.99 6.68
C PRO A 37 10.58 -10.67 6.43
N SER A 38 10.57 -11.65 5.54
CA SER A 38 9.41 -12.49 5.25
C SER A 38 9.21 -13.42 6.42
N VAL A 39 8.16 -13.21 7.19
CA VAL A 39 7.76 -14.08 8.30
C VAL A 39 7.22 -15.43 7.78
N PHE A 40 7.04 -15.59 6.47
CA PHE A 40 6.57 -16.82 5.84
C PHE A 40 7.57 -17.37 4.84
N PRO A 41 7.94 -18.68 4.95
CA PRO A 41 8.93 -19.32 4.09
C PRO A 41 8.40 -19.72 2.70
N PHE A 42 7.29 -19.16 2.25
CA PHE A 42 6.73 -19.43 0.93
C PHE A 42 6.97 -18.24 0.01
N ASN A 43 8.04 -18.33 -0.79
CA ASN A 43 8.16 -17.56 -2.02
C ASN A 43 7.11 -18.04 -3.00
N VAL A 44 6.04 -17.30 -3.14
CA VAL A 44 5.16 -17.41 -4.29
C VAL A 44 5.75 -16.49 -5.35
N ASP A 45 6.26 -17.12 -6.41
CA ASP A 45 6.85 -16.55 -7.62
C ASP A 45 8.19 -15.79 -7.49
N GLY A 46 9.22 -16.43 -8.02
CA GLY A 46 10.65 -16.10 -8.03
C GLY A 46 11.08 -14.81 -8.78
N LEU A 47 10.32 -13.71 -8.68
CA LEU A 47 10.71 -12.42 -9.21
C LEU A 47 11.19 -11.52 -8.05
N VAL A 48 12.49 -11.45 -7.90
CA VAL A 48 13.13 -10.54 -6.94
C VAL A 48 12.99 -9.12 -7.45
N ALA A 49 12.19 -8.30 -6.74
CA ALA A 49 12.11 -6.88 -7.02
C ALA A 49 13.49 -6.22 -6.77
N VAL A 50 13.98 -5.49 -7.75
CA VAL A 50 15.19 -4.70 -7.63
C VAL A 50 14.83 -3.31 -7.18
N SER A 51 15.34 -2.87 -6.03
CA SER A 51 15.11 -1.54 -5.49
C SER A 51 16.36 -0.68 -5.63
N VAL A 52 16.19 0.62 -5.83
CA VAL A 52 17.26 1.60 -5.82
C VAL A 52 17.11 2.46 -4.58
N ALA A 53 18.11 2.44 -3.71
CA ALA A 53 18.14 3.22 -2.49
C ALA A 53 19.22 4.31 -2.56
N VAL A 54 18.95 5.45 -1.91
CA VAL A 54 19.85 6.62 -1.89
C VAL A 54 20.03 7.11 -0.45
N PRO A 55 21.07 7.93 -0.16
CA PRO A 55 21.22 8.56 1.14
C PRO A 55 19.98 9.36 1.53
N PRO A 56 19.59 9.38 2.82
CA PRO A 56 18.38 10.07 3.28
C PRO A 56 18.32 11.57 2.94
N ASP A 57 19.46 12.23 2.94
CA ASP A 57 19.63 13.64 2.62
C ASP A 57 19.49 13.96 1.12
N GLN A 58 19.62 12.94 0.26
CA GLN A 58 19.51 13.07 -1.21
C GLN A 58 18.20 12.50 -1.77
N ALA A 59 17.33 11.97 -0.92
CA ALA A 59 16.12 11.27 -1.37
C ALA A 59 15.14 12.17 -2.14
N ASP A 60 14.93 13.39 -1.69
CA ASP A 60 14.00 14.34 -2.35
C ASP A 60 14.52 14.78 -3.72
N ASP A 61 15.84 15.02 -3.86
CA ASP A 61 16.47 15.34 -5.14
C ASP A 61 16.46 14.16 -6.09
N ALA A 62 16.72 12.96 -5.59
CA ALA A 62 16.65 11.73 -6.40
C ALA A 62 15.25 11.52 -6.98
N LEU A 63 14.20 11.68 -6.16
CA LEU A 63 12.80 11.54 -6.61
C LEU A 63 12.43 12.60 -7.64
N ARG A 64 12.90 13.84 -7.49
CA ARG A 64 12.67 14.90 -8.47
C ARG A 64 13.32 14.58 -9.81
N ILE A 65 14.59 14.17 -9.80
CA ILE A 65 15.35 13.81 -11.01
C ILE A 65 14.70 12.63 -11.74
N ILE A 66 14.32 11.60 -10.99
CA ILE A 66 13.61 10.45 -11.57
C ILE A 66 12.30 10.92 -12.19
N ALA A 67 11.51 11.76 -11.53
CA ALA A 67 10.23 12.27 -12.03
C ALA A 67 10.37 13.10 -13.32
N GLU A 68 11.43 13.91 -13.43
CA GLU A 68 11.71 14.73 -14.62
C GLU A 68 12.10 13.90 -15.85
N HIS A 69 12.60 12.67 -15.64
CA HIS A 69 13.09 11.80 -16.72
C HIS A 69 12.21 10.57 -16.97
N LEU A 70 11.02 10.55 -16.40
CA LEU A 70 10.06 9.42 -16.43
C LEU A 70 9.75 8.87 -17.80
N ASP A 71 9.52 9.78 -18.77
CA ASP A 71 9.14 9.44 -20.13
C ASP A 71 10.27 8.69 -20.89
N HIS A 72 11.46 8.66 -20.32
CA HIS A 72 12.65 8.03 -20.91
C HIS A 72 13.04 6.72 -20.22
N ILE A 73 12.33 6.32 -19.16
CA ILE A 73 12.58 5.06 -18.42
C ILE A 73 11.53 4.04 -18.85
N PRO A 74 11.88 3.03 -19.67
CA PRO A 74 10.92 2.02 -20.10
C PRO A 74 10.38 1.22 -18.91
N GLY A 75 9.06 1.15 -18.76
CA GLY A 75 8.39 0.27 -17.79
C GLY A 75 8.48 0.67 -16.30
N GLY A 76 9.23 1.72 -15.99
CA GLY A 76 9.44 2.15 -14.61
C GLY A 76 8.21 2.80 -13.99
N VAL A 77 7.70 2.23 -12.91
CA VAL A 77 6.78 2.94 -12.02
C VAL A 77 7.62 3.91 -11.20
N VAL A 78 7.75 5.13 -11.68
CA VAL A 78 8.35 6.18 -10.85
C VAL A 78 7.38 6.53 -9.75
N VAL A 79 7.90 6.63 -8.58
CA VAL A 79 7.18 6.94 -7.36
C VAL A 79 7.06 8.48 -7.18
N PRO A 80 6.12 9.15 -7.89
CA PRO A 80 5.47 10.33 -7.32
C PRO A 80 4.79 9.93 -6.01
N LEU A 81 4.68 8.60 -5.78
CA LEU A 81 4.15 7.91 -4.63
C LEU A 81 4.82 8.32 -3.32
N ALA A 82 6.12 8.59 -3.25
CA ALA A 82 6.75 8.86 -1.97
C ALA A 82 6.25 10.14 -1.29
N ARG A 83 5.87 11.19 -2.05
CA ARG A 83 5.18 12.36 -1.46
C ARG A 83 3.72 12.07 -1.14
N SER A 84 3.05 11.31 -1.99
CA SER A 84 1.65 10.93 -1.77
C SER A 84 1.52 9.88 -0.67
N VAL A 85 2.39 8.87 -0.62
CA VAL A 85 2.43 7.84 0.44
C VAL A 85 2.61 8.46 1.81
N ARG A 86 3.55 9.40 1.99
CA ARG A 86 3.71 10.09 3.28
C ARG A 86 2.47 10.91 3.69
N ALA A 87 1.73 11.42 2.72
CA ALA A 87 0.47 12.13 3.01
C ALA A 87 -0.63 11.13 3.44
N LEU A 88 -0.67 9.96 2.84
CA LEU A 88 -1.58 8.89 3.26
C LEU A 88 -1.19 8.32 4.64
N GLU A 89 0.09 8.05 4.88
CA GLU A 89 0.60 7.62 6.19
C GLU A 89 0.18 8.57 7.33
N ARG A 90 0.26 9.90 7.09
CA ARG A 90 -0.21 10.88 8.07
C ARG A 90 -1.72 10.80 8.34
N ARG A 91 -2.52 10.48 7.32
CA ARG A 91 -3.98 10.32 7.45
C ARG A 91 -4.35 9.03 8.16
N LEU A 92 -3.57 7.96 7.89
CA LEU A 92 -3.71 6.66 8.55
C LEU A 92 -3.18 6.67 10.00
N GLY A 93 -2.42 7.71 10.41
CA GLY A 93 -1.73 7.73 11.69
C GLY A 93 -0.65 6.65 11.82
N TYR A 94 -0.25 6.03 10.71
CA TYR A 94 0.71 4.92 10.69
C TYR A 94 1.82 5.16 9.68
N ARG A 95 3.06 4.87 10.09
CA ARG A 95 4.25 4.95 9.23
C ARG A 95 4.77 3.57 8.91
N PHE A 96 4.78 3.22 7.64
CA PHE A 96 5.25 1.92 7.17
C PHE A 96 6.77 1.79 7.27
N ARG A 97 7.22 0.64 7.75
CA ARG A 97 8.62 0.17 7.67
C ARG A 97 8.91 -0.34 6.27
N ASP A 98 7.96 -1.12 5.70
CA ASP A 98 7.98 -1.55 4.32
C ASP A 98 6.87 -0.86 3.52
N VAL A 99 7.25 0.20 2.79
CA VAL A 99 6.33 0.95 1.91
C VAL A 99 5.77 0.06 0.79
N GLY A 100 6.47 -1.02 0.42
CA GLY A 100 5.98 -1.97 -0.59
C GLY A 100 4.67 -2.65 -0.20
N LEU A 101 4.43 -2.88 1.09
CA LEU A 101 3.15 -3.39 1.56
C LEU A 101 2.00 -2.42 1.29
N LEU A 102 2.24 -1.12 1.49
CA LEU A 102 1.24 -0.10 1.18
C LEU A 102 1.00 0.01 -0.34
N GLU A 103 2.06 -0.03 -1.16
CA GLU A 103 1.93 -0.03 -2.62
C GLU A 103 1.12 -1.24 -3.10
N HIS A 104 1.40 -2.43 -2.57
CA HIS A 104 0.64 -3.64 -2.85
C HIS A 104 -0.85 -3.45 -2.48
N ALA A 105 -1.14 -2.93 -1.28
CA ALA A 105 -2.50 -2.67 -0.83
C ALA A 105 -3.25 -1.67 -1.72
N LEU A 106 -2.55 -0.72 -2.33
CA LEU A 106 -3.13 0.28 -3.22
C LEU A 106 -3.27 -0.20 -4.68
N THR A 107 -2.71 -1.35 -5.04
CA THR A 107 -2.69 -1.85 -6.42
C THR A 107 -3.94 -2.68 -6.72
N HIS A 108 -4.86 -2.09 -7.47
CA HIS A 108 -6.08 -2.79 -7.92
C HIS A 108 -5.76 -3.76 -9.06
N LYS A 109 -6.50 -4.87 -9.15
CA LYS A 109 -6.34 -5.91 -10.19
C LYS A 109 -6.35 -5.38 -11.63
N SER A 110 -7.08 -4.31 -11.90
CA SER A 110 -7.07 -3.70 -13.24
C SER A 110 -5.69 -3.18 -13.63
N LYS A 111 -4.88 -2.75 -12.66
CA LYS A 111 -3.51 -2.32 -12.87
C LYS A 111 -2.60 -3.51 -13.10
N ALA A 112 -2.74 -4.55 -12.31
CA ALA A 112 -1.98 -5.79 -12.47
C ALA A 112 -2.23 -6.45 -13.82
N HIS A 113 -3.47 -6.46 -14.30
CA HIS A 113 -3.83 -7.01 -15.62
C HIS A 113 -3.25 -6.22 -16.81
N GLU A 114 -2.91 -4.95 -16.65
CA GLU A 114 -2.25 -4.13 -17.67
C GLU A 114 -0.72 -4.32 -17.67
N ASP A 115 -0.18 -4.97 -16.66
CA ASP A 115 1.25 -5.26 -16.59
C ASP A 115 1.61 -6.46 -17.46
N ALA A 116 2.22 -6.20 -18.62
CA ALA A 116 2.65 -7.22 -19.56
C ALA A 116 3.78 -8.12 -19.01
N THR A 117 4.44 -7.72 -17.92
CA THR A 117 5.54 -8.47 -17.29
C THR A 117 5.05 -9.51 -16.30
N GLY A 118 3.78 -9.39 -15.85
CA GLY A 118 3.20 -10.25 -14.82
C GLY A 118 3.79 -10.07 -13.41
N GLY A 119 4.59 -9.00 -13.23
CA GLY A 119 5.30 -8.74 -11.97
C GLY A 119 4.51 -7.87 -10.96
N VAL A 120 3.39 -7.29 -11.39
CA VAL A 120 2.56 -6.48 -10.51
C VAL A 120 1.54 -7.36 -9.80
N VAL A 121 1.61 -7.44 -8.48
CA VAL A 121 0.67 -8.18 -7.64
C VAL A 121 -0.47 -7.24 -7.23
N ASP A 122 -1.71 -7.70 -7.37
CA ASP A 122 -2.90 -6.96 -6.95
C ASP A 122 -3.19 -7.12 -5.45
N ASN A 123 -4.14 -6.34 -4.96
CA ASN A 123 -4.48 -6.28 -3.55
C ASN A 123 -5.53 -7.31 -3.07
N GLU A 124 -6.03 -8.21 -3.92
CA GLU A 124 -7.11 -9.14 -3.54
C GLU A 124 -6.74 -10.03 -2.34
N SER A 125 -5.47 -10.49 -2.27
CA SER A 125 -5.01 -11.28 -1.12
C SER A 125 -4.91 -10.46 0.18
N LEU A 126 -4.58 -9.17 0.08
CA LEU A 126 -4.55 -8.27 1.23
C LEU A 126 -5.96 -7.86 1.66
N GLU A 127 -6.88 -7.63 0.73
CA GLU A 127 -8.30 -7.41 0.99
C GLU A 127 -8.86 -8.59 1.83
N PHE A 128 -8.67 -9.83 1.37
CA PHE A 128 -9.10 -11.02 2.10
C PHE A 128 -8.55 -11.08 3.54
N LEU A 129 -7.26 -10.77 3.73
CA LEU A 129 -6.65 -10.75 5.06
C LEU A 129 -7.19 -9.58 5.89
N GLY A 130 -7.38 -8.43 5.26
CA GLY A 130 -7.85 -7.20 5.91
C GLY A 130 -9.26 -7.31 6.46
N ASP A 131 -10.18 -7.93 5.71
CA ASP A 131 -11.53 -8.25 6.19
C ASP A 131 -11.47 -9.09 7.48
N ALA A 132 -10.63 -10.12 7.52
CA ALA A 132 -10.47 -10.96 8.70
C ALA A 132 -9.90 -10.17 9.90
N VAL A 133 -8.89 -9.34 9.70
CA VAL A 133 -8.28 -8.50 10.74
C VAL A 133 -9.28 -7.46 11.26
N LEU A 134 -9.96 -6.75 10.37
CA LEU A 134 -11.01 -5.79 10.71
C LEU A 134 -12.12 -6.46 11.50
N GLY A 135 -12.62 -7.60 10.98
CA GLY A 135 -13.67 -8.37 11.63
C GLY A 135 -13.30 -8.83 13.03
N PHE A 136 -12.04 -9.22 13.26
CA PHE A 136 -11.53 -9.57 14.57
C PHE A 136 -11.46 -8.36 15.51
N VAL A 137 -10.87 -7.25 15.07
CA VAL A 137 -10.69 -6.04 15.89
C VAL A 137 -12.05 -5.47 16.32
N ILE A 138 -13.02 -5.39 15.42
CA ILE A 138 -14.37 -4.91 15.73
C ILE A 138 -15.10 -5.86 16.67
N ALA A 139 -14.94 -7.19 16.51
CA ALA A 139 -15.54 -8.17 17.42
C ALA A 139 -14.96 -8.07 18.83
N ASP A 140 -13.63 -7.92 18.97
CA ASP A 140 -12.94 -7.72 20.24
C ASP A 140 -13.40 -6.42 20.93
N LEU A 141 -13.51 -5.33 20.16
CA LEU A 141 -14.05 -4.05 20.65
C LEU A 141 -15.47 -4.21 21.21
N LEU A 142 -16.38 -4.78 20.41
CA LEU A 142 -17.77 -4.97 20.81
C LEU A 142 -17.91 -5.88 22.02
N TYR A 143 -17.07 -6.89 22.15
CA TYR A 143 -17.07 -7.78 23.30
C TYR A 143 -16.67 -7.05 24.58
N ARG A 144 -15.65 -6.20 24.52
CA ARG A 144 -15.10 -5.49 25.71
C ARG A 144 -15.94 -4.28 26.11
N GLU A 145 -16.31 -3.45 25.14
CA GLU A 145 -16.92 -2.16 25.42
C GLU A 145 -18.46 -2.25 25.56
N PHE A 146 -19.06 -3.32 24.99
CA PHE A 146 -20.52 -3.52 25.04
C PHE A 146 -20.90 -4.86 25.67
N PRO A 147 -20.53 -5.08 26.98
CA PRO A 147 -20.79 -6.36 27.66
C PRO A 147 -22.30 -6.66 27.80
N HIS A 148 -23.14 -5.66 27.74
CA HIS A 148 -24.61 -5.81 27.87
C HIS A 148 -25.29 -6.20 26.55
N PHE A 149 -24.59 -6.11 25.41
CA PHE A 149 -25.15 -6.54 24.13
C PHE A 149 -25.15 -8.07 24.09
N ASP A 150 -26.27 -8.63 23.66
CA ASP A 150 -26.35 -10.04 23.31
C ASP A 150 -25.58 -10.33 21.98
N GLU A 151 -25.51 -11.61 21.61
CA GLU A 151 -24.80 -12.03 20.38
C GLU A 151 -25.43 -11.39 19.13
N GLY A 152 -26.76 -11.35 19.03
CA GLY A 152 -27.45 -10.78 17.88
C GLY A 152 -27.22 -9.28 17.73
N GLN A 153 -27.17 -8.54 18.85
CA GLN A 153 -26.84 -7.11 18.85
C GLN A 153 -25.40 -6.87 18.43
N LYS A 154 -24.43 -7.66 18.95
CA LYS A 154 -23.03 -7.57 18.55
C LYS A 154 -22.84 -7.89 17.08
N SER A 155 -23.50 -8.93 16.57
CA SER A 155 -23.43 -9.31 15.16
C SER A 155 -23.97 -8.24 14.24
N LYS A 156 -25.10 -7.61 14.58
CA LYS A 156 -25.66 -6.48 13.81
C LYS A 156 -24.76 -5.26 13.83
N ALA A 157 -24.21 -4.91 15.00
CA ALA A 157 -23.28 -3.78 15.13
C ALA A 157 -22.01 -4.03 14.31
N LYS A 158 -21.42 -5.22 14.43
CA LYS A 158 -20.26 -5.61 13.61
C LYS A 158 -20.58 -5.47 12.12
N ALA A 159 -21.66 -6.07 11.64
CA ALA A 159 -22.02 -6.03 10.22
C ALA A 159 -22.18 -4.60 9.69
N ALA A 160 -22.70 -3.68 10.50
CA ALA A 160 -22.81 -2.27 10.12
C ALA A 160 -21.43 -1.60 10.01
N LEU A 161 -20.54 -1.83 10.98
CA LEU A 161 -19.22 -1.20 11.06
C LEU A 161 -18.24 -1.71 9.98
N VAL A 162 -18.34 -2.99 9.58
CA VAL A 162 -17.49 -3.59 8.54
C VAL A 162 -18.17 -3.64 7.17
N SER A 163 -19.27 -2.93 6.98
CA SER A 163 -19.99 -2.92 5.70
C SER A 163 -19.19 -2.20 4.61
N THR A 164 -19.37 -2.61 3.36
CA THR A 164 -18.81 -1.90 2.19
C THR A 164 -19.12 -0.41 2.22
N THR A 165 -20.33 -0.03 2.65
CA THR A 165 -20.73 1.38 2.76
C THR A 165 -19.87 2.12 3.80
N ALA A 166 -19.73 1.57 5.01
CA ALA A 166 -18.92 2.18 6.06
C ALA A 166 -17.44 2.31 5.67
N LEU A 167 -16.89 1.26 5.06
CA LEU A 167 -15.50 1.27 4.59
C LEU A 167 -15.28 2.23 3.42
N ALA A 168 -16.26 2.35 2.52
CA ALA A 168 -16.19 3.32 1.43
C ALA A 168 -16.24 4.76 1.96
N GLU A 169 -17.08 5.06 2.95
CA GLU A 169 -17.11 6.36 3.63
C GLU A 169 -15.79 6.68 4.31
N LEU A 170 -15.18 5.70 4.99
CA LEU A 170 -13.85 5.81 5.55
C LEU A 170 -12.82 6.10 4.47
N GLY A 171 -12.81 5.32 3.38
CA GLY A 171 -11.92 5.53 2.24
C GLY A 171 -12.05 6.92 1.62
N GLN A 172 -13.27 7.47 1.55
CA GLN A 172 -13.51 8.85 1.11
C GLN A 172 -12.95 9.86 2.10
N LYS A 173 -13.19 9.68 3.40
CA LYS A 173 -12.73 10.57 4.48
C LYS A 173 -11.20 10.71 4.47
N ILE A 174 -10.47 9.60 4.33
CA ILE A 174 -9.01 9.62 4.23
C ILE A 174 -8.49 9.94 2.82
N GLY A 175 -9.39 10.07 1.84
CA GLY A 175 -9.05 10.37 0.44
C GLY A 175 -8.29 9.23 -0.25
N LEU A 176 -8.56 7.98 0.13
CA LEU A 176 -7.86 6.78 -0.35
C LEU A 176 -7.88 6.66 -1.88
N GLY A 177 -9.00 7.04 -2.51
CA GLY A 177 -9.17 6.95 -3.95
C GLY A 177 -8.09 7.69 -4.76
N ALA A 178 -7.51 8.77 -4.22
CA ALA A 178 -6.43 9.50 -4.88
C ALA A 178 -5.12 8.69 -4.96
N TYR A 179 -4.98 7.68 -4.11
CA TYR A 179 -3.77 6.85 -3.99
C TYR A 179 -3.90 5.49 -4.68
N LEU A 180 -5.12 5.06 -5.04
CA LEU A 180 -5.32 3.78 -5.72
C LEU A 180 -4.59 3.74 -7.06
N LEU A 181 -3.89 2.65 -7.31
CA LEU A 181 -3.22 2.35 -8.57
C LEU A 181 -4.20 1.55 -9.45
N LEU A 182 -4.80 2.23 -10.41
CA LEU A 182 -5.83 1.68 -11.29
C LEU A 182 -5.30 1.49 -12.71
N GLY A 183 -5.83 0.51 -13.42
CA GLY A 183 -5.65 0.39 -14.86
C GLY A 183 -6.43 1.49 -15.60
N ARG A 184 -6.02 1.78 -16.84
CA ARG A 184 -6.61 2.85 -17.67
C ARG A 184 -8.11 2.72 -17.87
N GLY A 185 -8.61 1.49 -18.00
CA GLY A 185 -10.03 1.20 -18.14
C GLY A 185 -10.81 1.59 -16.90
N GLU A 186 -10.33 1.17 -15.72
CA GLU A 186 -10.95 1.45 -14.44
C GLU A 186 -10.90 2.94 -14.09
N GLU A 187 -9.78 3.60 -14.38
CA GLU A 187 -9.61 5.04 -14.22
C GLU A 187 -10.67 5.82 -15.00
N LYS A 188 -10.88 5.48 -16.29
CA LYS A 188 -11.86 6.14 -17.16
C LYS A 188 -13.31 5.98 -16.70
N THR A 189 -13.61 4.91 -15.97
CA THR A 189 -14.96 4.65 -15.43
C THR A 189 -15.17 5.21 -14.04
N GLY A 190 -14.29 6.07 -13.55
CA GLY A 190 -14.38 6.71 -12.24
C GLY A 190 -14.07 5.77 -11.08
N GLY A 191 -13.22 4.77 -11.30
CA GLY A 191 -12.85 3.75 -10.31
C GLY A 191 -12.45 4.31 -8.95
N ARG A 192 -11.76 5.46 -8.92
CA ARG A 192 -11.35 6.14 -7.68
C ARG A 192 -12.47 6.52 -6.72
N GLN A 193 -13.70 6.57 -7.21
CA GLN A 193 -14.89 6.94 -6.42
C GLN A 193 -15.87 5.78 -6.24
N LYS A 194 -15.57 4.61 -6.82
CA LYS A 194 -16.42 3.42 -6.64
C LYS A 194 -16.34 2.91 -5.21
N GLN A 195 -17.51 2.74 -4.58
CA GLN A 195 -17.59 2.27 -3.19
C GLN A 195 -16.87 0.95 -2.97
N ALA A 196 -17.04 -0.03 -3.87
CA ALA A 196 -16.37 -1.30 -3.77
C ALA A 196 -14.84 -1.14 -3.73
N LEU A 197 -14.26 -0.39 -4.68
CA LEU A 197 -12.81 -0.19 -4.74
C LEU A 197 -12.24 0.55 -3.53
N LEU A 198 -13.02 1.46 -2.95
CA LEU A 198 -12.61 2.16 -1.74
C LEU A 198 -12.66 1.23 -0.52
N ALA A 199 -13.68 0.38 -0.43
CA ALA A 199 -13.80 -0.60 0.66
C ALA A 199 -12.68 -1.64 0.58
N ASP A 200 -12.51 -2.28 -0.60
CA ASP A 200 -11.47 -3.27 -0.86
C ASP A 200 -10.06 -2.70 -0.56
N GLY A 201 -9.84 -1.44 -0.98
CA GLY A 201 -8.59 -0.72 -0.68
C GLY A 201 -8.39 -0.44 0.82
N CYS A 202 -9.45 -0.13 1.58
CA CYS A 202 -9.37 0.05 3.03
C CYS A 202 -8.99 -1.26 3.72
N GLU A 203 -9.64 -2.36 3.35
CA GLU A 203 -9.30 -3.68 3.90
C GLU A 203 -7.86 -4.06 3.57
N ALA A 204 -7.42 -3.88 2.32
CA ALA A 204 -6.05 -4.14 1.92
C ALA A 204 -5.03 -3.30 2.71
N VAL A 205 -5.32 -2.02 2.96
CA VAL A 205 -4.45 -1.14 3.78
C VAL A 205 -4.41 -1.62 5.24
N ILE A 206 -5.53 -2.05 5.81
CA ILE A 206 -5.57 -2.64 7.17
C ILE A 206 -4.68 -3.88 7.23
N ALA A 207 -4.74 -4.77 6.22
CA ALA A 207 -3.84 -5.92 6.13
C ALA A 207 -2.38 -5.51 6.03
N ALA A 208 -2.06 -4.50 5.23
CA ALA A 208 -0.70 -4.00 5.09
C ALA A 208 -0.15 -3.47 6.42
N ILE A 209 -0.95 -2.71 7.19
CA ILE A 209 -0.59 -2.23 8.53
C ILE A 209 -0.38 -3.42 9.49
N TYR A 210 -1.26 -4.41 9.44
CA TYR A 210 -1.14 -5.63 10.25
C TYR A 210 0.16 -6.40 9.95
N LEU A 211 0.51 -6.57 8.69
CA LEU A 211 1.74 -7.27 8.29
C LEU A 211 3.00 -6.51 8.66
N ASP A 212 2.96 -5.18 8.59
CA ASP A 212 4.11 -4.31 8.90
C ASP A 212 4.30 -4.06 10.40
N GLY A 213 3.20 -3.83 11.13
CA GLY A 213 3.22 -3.37 12.54
C GLY A 213 2.55 -4.29 13.54
N GLY A 214 1.87 -5.35 13.07
CA GLY A 214 1.14 -6.28 13.94
C GLY A 214 -0.27 -5.83 14.30
N ILE A 215 -0.94 -6.65 15.10
CA ILE A 215 -2.37 -6.46 15.42
C ILE A 215 -2.65 -5.17 16.20
N ASP A 216 -1.73 -4.74 17.04
CA ASP A 216 -1.93 -3.52 17.84
C ASP A 216 -1.88 -2.28 16.96
N ALA A 217 -0.97 -2.22 15.98
CA ALA A 217 -0.92 -1.14 15.00
C ALA A 217 -2.20 -1.09 14.13
N ALA A 218 -2.68 -2.25 13.68
CA ALA A 218 -3.94 -2.33 12.93
C ALA A 218 -5.13 -1.90 13.79
N ARG A 219 -5.19 -2.32 15.05
CA ARG A 219 -6.23 -1.90 16.01
C ARG A 219 -6.24 -0.39 16.19
N ASP A 220 -5.09 0.22 16.44
CA ASP A 220 -4.98 1.66 16.65
C ASP A 220 -5.48 2.44 15.43
N CYS A 221 -5.09 2.02 14.23
CA CYS A 221 -5.56 2.63 12.98
C CYS A 221 -7.08 2.49 12.82
N ILE A 222 -7.64 1.30 13.01
CA ILE A 222 -9.08 1.04 12.89
C ILE A 222 -9.88 1.88 13.89
N LEU A 223 -9.44 1.97 15.14
CA LEU A 223 -10.17 2.67 16.19
C LEU A 223 -10.04 4.18 16.13
N GLN A 224 -8.94 4.74 15.62
CA GLN A 224 -8.81 6.19 15.38
C GLN A 224 -9.84 6.71 14.38
N GLU A 225 -10.22 5.91 13.41
CA GLU A 225 -11.15 6.30 12.37
C GLU A 225 -12.62 6.11 12.74
N HIS A 226 -12.91 5.35 13.79
CA HIS A 226 -14.25 5.11 14.30
C HIS A 226 -14.59 5.94 15.56
N ALA A 227 -13.66 6.80 16.04
CA ALA A 227 -13.88 7.74 17.15
C ALA A 227 -14.37 9.09 16.63
#